data_42263bb43414a58f8e2176596fbef0ba
#
_entry.id   42263bb43414a58f8e2176596fbef0ba
#
_cell.length_a   1.000
_cell.length_b   1.000
_cell.length_c   1.000
_cell.angle_alpha   90.00
_cell.angle_beta   90.00
_cell.angle_gamma   90.00
#
_symmetry.space_group_name_H-M   'P 1'
#
loop_
_entity.id
_entity.type
_entity.pdbx_description
1 polymer ?
#
loop_
_entity_poly.entity_id
_entity_poly.type
_entity_poly.pdbx_seq_one_letter_code
_entity_poly.pdbx_strand_id
1 'polypeptide(L)'
;MIRLGGTAGSRVVAILAVFLMLSSGAWGQKKQKDKKPVDTSPMPNIPGPVAAQIDTAIGEMLGAFQVGNIEAMHKYYADNATFVRGTFEAPVVGWQNYAALYDKQRAAFQGMQLIRRNTYIFNSGDVAWASYQWEFLSGYQGKPFTARGQTTLVFNKVGDHWLIVHNHTSEICNAAAPSQPQAPQQQPAQNPPASAPPK
;
A
#
# COMPACT_ATOMS: atom_id res chain seq x y z
N MET A 1 29.40 55.22 11.63
CA MET A 1 29.67 56.16 10.53
C MET A 1 29.68 55.42 9.23
N ILE A 2 28.88 55.92 8.25
CA ILE A 2 28.86 55.66 6.80
C ILE A 2 28.23 54.31 6.42
N ARG A 3 26.96 54.22 6.04
CA ARG A 3 26.09 54.72 4.96
C ARG A 3 26.40 54.19 3.56
N LEU A 4 25.34 53.57 2.99
CA LEU A 4 24.84 53.67 1.59
C LEU A 4 25.49 52.73 0.58
N GLY A 5 24.83 52.09 -0.32
CA GLY A 5 23.57 52.20 -1.06
C GLY A 5 23.47 50.94 -1.88
N GLY A 6 22.39 50.34 -2.26
CA GLY A 6 21.34 50.88 -3.11
C GLY A 6 21.61 50.65 -4.60
N THR A 7 20.88 49.76 -5.27
CA THR A 7 20.31 49.80 -6.63
C THR A 7 19.93 48.41 -7.04
N ALA A 8 18.67 48.03 -7.14
CA ALA A 8 17.67 48.35 -8.16
C ALA A 8 18.07 47.85 -9.56
N GLY A 9 17.29 46.87 -10.02
CA GLY A 9 16.86 46.82 -11.39
C GLY A 9 17.52 45.80 -12.29
N SER A 10 16.83 44.78 -12.71
CA SER A 10 16.40 44.73 -14.10
C SER A 10 15.54 43.48 -14.36
N ARG A 11 14.32 43.75 -14.70
CA ARG A 11 13.36 42.76 -15.27
C ARG A 11 13.81 42.48 -16.71
N VAL A 12 14.14 41.24 -17.03
CA VAL A 12 14.20 40.80 -18.42
C VAL A 12 12.99 39.90 -18.67
N VAL A 13 11.99 40.52 -19.28
CA VAL A 13 10.86 39.84 -19.91
C VAL A 13 11.36 39.26 -21.23
N ALA A 14 11.52 37.95 -21.31
CA ALA A 14 11.75 37.27 -22.59
C ALA A 14 10.42 36.83 -23.16
N ILE A 15 9.96 37.58 -24.15
CA ILE A 15 8.82 37.24 -25.02
C ILE A 15 9.31 36.15 -25.98
N LEU A 16 8.80 34.92 -25.80
CA LEU A 16 9.01 33.81 -26.74
C LEU A 16 7.88 33.81 -27.75
N ALA A 17 8.20 34.22 -28.98
CA ALA A 17 7.31 34.20 -30.12
C ALA A 17 6.95 32.75 -30.49
N VAL A 18 5.64 32.46 -30.50
CA VAL A 18 5.08 31.20 -30.96
C VAL A 18 5.10 31.20 -32.48
N PHE A 19 5.95 30.40 -33.09
CA PHE A 19 5.91 30.07 -34.51
C PHE A 19 4.89 28.96 -34.76
N LEU A 20 3.72 29.32 -35.23
CA LEU A 20 2.72 28.39 -35.78
C LEU A 20 3.20 27.92 -37.16
N MET A 21 3.80 26.75 -37.24
CA MET A 21 3.98 26.05 -38.53
C MET A 21 2.82 25.09 -38.68
N LEU A 22 1.86 25.46 -39.53
CA LEU A 22 0.84 24.59 -40.09
C LEU A 22 1.52 23.65 -41.07
N SER A 23 1.96 22.47 -40.67
CA SER A 23 2.27 21.37 -41.55
C SER A 23 1.08 20.41 -41.58
N SER A 24 0.30 20.47 -42.64
CA SER A 24 -0.71 19.50 -43.02
C SER A 24 -0.03 18.17 -43.44
N GLY A 25 0.38 17.39 -42.43
CA GLY A 25 0.82 16.02 -42.60
C GLY A 25 -0.40 15.10 -42.49
N ALA A 26 -0.81 14.50 -43.60
CA ALA A 26 -1.79 13.42 -43.59
C ALA A 26 -1.23 12.24 -42.77
N TRP A 27 -1.63 12.15 -41.52
CA TRP A 27 -1.32 11.00 -40.64
C TRP A 27 -2.23 9.85 -41.08
N GLY A 28 -1.64 8.90 -41.81
CA GLY A 28 -2.30 7.63 -42.08
C GLY A 28 -2.71 6.98 -40.77
N GLN A 29 -4.01 6.89 -40.52
CA GLN A 29 -4.56 6.10 -39.44
C GLN A 29 -4.15 4.62 -39.66
N LYS A 30 -3.09 4.17 -39.01
CA LYS A 30 -2.84 2.75 -38.88
C LYS A 30 -4.06 2.17 -38.14
N LYS A 31 -4.82 1.32 -38.85
CA LYS A 31 -5.88 0.50 -38.22
C LYS A 31 -5.32 -0.12 -36.96
N GLN A 32 -5.80 0.35 -35.83
CA GLN A 32 -5.54 -0.23 -34.51
C GLN A 32 -6.13 -1.63 -34.58
N LYS A 33 -5.27 -2.65 -34.63
CA LYS A 33 -5.72 -4.04 -34.48
C LYS A 33 -6.48 -4.11 -33.19
N ASP A 34 -7.73 -4.53 -33.25
CA ASP A 34 -8.56 -4.77 -32.08
C ASP A 34 -7.78 -5.65 -31.11
N LYS A 35 -7.21 -5.03 -30.07
CA LYS A 35 -6.65 -5.76 -28.94
C LYS A 35 -7.85 -6.40 -28.27
N LYS A 36 -7.91 -7.73 -28.25
CA LYS A 36 -8.86 -8.46 -27.40
C LYS A 36 -8.88 -7.78 -26.04
N PRO A 37 -10.06 -7.55 -25.46
CA PRO A 37 -10.14 -7.05 -24.08
C PRO A 37 -9.25 -7.91 -23.20
N VAL A 38 -8.39 -7.27 -22.42
CA VAL A 38 -7.62 -7.97 -21.41
C VAL A 38 -8.65 -8.52 -20.43
N ASP A 39 -8.67 -9.84 -20.27
CA ASP A 39 -9.50 -10.48 -19.26
C ASP A 39 -9.01 -10.03 -17.90
N THR A 40 -9.76 -9.13 -17.28
CA THR A 40 -9.51 -8.61 -15.93
C THR A 40 -10.25 -9.42 -14.87
N SER A 41 -10.84 -10.55 -15.22
CA SER A 41 -11.44 -11.45 -14.25
C SER A 41 -10.36 -11.84 -13.24
N PRO A 42 -10.65 -11.82 -11.93
CA PRO A 42 -9.71 -12.31 -10.93
C PRO A 42 -9.34 -13.75 -11.28
N MET A 43 -8.07 -14.01 -11.54
CA MET A 43 -7.62 -15.39 -11.73
C MET A 43 -8.01 -16.18 -10.48
N PRO A 44 -8.66 -17.33 -10.61
CA PRO A 44 -8.98 -18.13 -9.45
C PRO A 44 -7.67 -18.44 -8.72
N ASN A 45 -7.65 -18.12 -7.42
CA ASN A 45 -6.55 -18.51 -6.55
C ASN A 45 -6.63 -20.03 -6.37
N ILE A 46 -6.05 -20.76 -7.32
CA ILE A 46 -6.03 -22.24 -7.27
C ILE A 46 -4.87 -22.61 -6.35
N PRO A 47 -5.15 -23.14 -5.14
CA PRO A 47 -4.10 -23.54 -4.24
C PRO A 47 -3.28 -24.68 -4.87
N GLY A 48 -2.12 -24.36 -5.41
CA GLY A 48 -1.13 -25.34 -5.81
C GLY A 48 -0.17 -25.64 -4.65
N PRO A 49 0.64 -26.68 -4.75
CA PRO A 49 1.60 -27.03 -3.70
C PRO A 49 2.56 -25.88 -3.37
N VAL A 50 2.94 -25.07 -4.35
CA VAL A 50 3.78 -23.87 -4.15
C VAL A 50 3.00 -22.81 -3.38
N ALA A 51 1.76 -22.56 -3.72
CA ALA A 51 0.95 -21.56 -3.00
C ALA A 51 0.76 -21.94 -1.52
N ALA A 52 0.59 -23.23 -1.22
CA ALA A 52 0.52 -23.73 0.15
C ALA A 52 1.83 -23.51 0.91
N GLN A 53 3.00 -23.77 0.27
CA GLN A 53 4.31 -23.51 0.88
C GLN A 53 4.50 -22.02 1.19
N ILE A 54 4.16 -21.13 0.25
CA ILE A 54 4.24 -19.68 0.43
C ILE A 54 3.29 -19.22 1.55
N ASP A 55 2.06 -19.73 1.58
CA ASP A 55 1.09 -19.39 2.62
C ASP A 55 1.56 -19.77 4.02
N THR A 56 2.14 -20.97 4.16
CA THR A 56 2.76 -21.45 5.39
C THR A 56 3.94 -20.56 5.79
N ALA A 57 4.86 -20.27 4.85
CA ALA A 57 6.02 -19.42 5.11
C ALA A 57 5.61 -18.02 5.60
N ILE A 58 4.56 -17.43 5.01
CA ILE A 58 4.00 -16.15 5.47
C ILE A 58 3.45 -16.29 6.88
N GLY A 59 2.67 -17.34 7.17
CA GLY A 59 2.08 -17.57 8.48
C GLY A 59 3.13 -17.68 9.59
N GLU A 60 4.17 -18.45 9.36
CA GLU A 60 5.27 -18.67 10.31
C GLU A 60 6.13 -17.41 10.51
N MET A 61 6.44 -16.72 9.41
CA MET A 61 7.14 -15.42 9.46
C MET A 61 6.35 -14.38 10.27
N LEU A 62 5.04 -14.26 10.06
CA LEU A 62 4.19 -13.33 10.80
C LEU A 62 4.04 -13.76 12.27
N GLY A 63 3.99 -15.06 12.56
CA GLY A 63 4.04 -15.58 13.92
C GLY A 63 5.31 -15.15 14.65
N ALA A 64 6.47 -15.33 14.01
CA ALA A 64 7.76 -14.90 14.54
C ALA A 64 7.82 -13.36 14.74
N PHE A 65 7.28 -12.60 13.79
CA PHE A 65 7.14 -11.14 13.89
C PHE A 65 6.34 -10.73 15.14
N GLN A 66 5.19 -11.33 15.41
CA GLN A 66 4.36 -10.98 16.55
C GLN A 66 5.06 -11.20 17.89
N VAL A 67 5.81 -12.30 18.03
CA VAL A 67 6.51 -12.62 19.27
C VAL A 67 7.91 -11.99 19.37
N GLY A 68 8.40 -11.34 18.31
CA GLY A 68 9.70 -10.69 18.30
C GLY A 68 10.88 -11.65 18.11
N ASN A 69 10.64 -12.80 17.52
CA ASN A 69 11.70 -13.77 17.26
C ASN A 69 12.38 -13.47 15.91
N ILE A 70 13.42 -12.61 15.95
CA ILE A 70 14.15 -12.14 14.77
C ILE A 70 14.82 -13.29 14.03
N GLU A 71 15.39 -14.25 14.74
CA GLU A 71 16.06 -15.41 14.13
C GLU A 71 15.07 -16.29 13.37
N ALA A 72 13.88 -16.52 13.94
CA ALA A 72 12.83 -17.26 13.27
C ALA A 72 12.29 -16.51 12.06
N MET A 73 12.17 -15.18 12.11
CA MET A 73 11.81 -14.37 10.95
C MET A 73 12.84 -14.46 9.83
N HIS A 74 14.13 -14.44 10.17
CA HIS A 74 15.23 -14.48 9.18
C HIS A 74 15.21 -15.71 8.31
N LYS A 75 14.69 -16.83 8.79
CA LYS A 75 14.56 -18.07 8.00
C LYS A 75 13.75 -17.89 6.71
N TYR A 76 12.92 -16.87 6.65
CA TYR A 76 12.03 -16.57 5.51
C TYR A 76 12.52 -15.41 4.64
N TYR A 77 13.59 -14.73 5.02
CA TYR A 77 14.14 -13.58 4.27
C TYR A 77 15.53 -13.88 3.72
N ALA A 78 15.79 -13.45 2.51
CA ALA A 78 17.14 -13.41 1.98
C ALA A 78 17.98 -12.33 2.69
N ASP A 79 19.28 -12.55 2.84
CA ASP A 79 20.18 -11.59 3.49
C ASP A 79 20.20 -10.21 2.82
N ASN A 80 20.00 -10.17 1.51
CA ASN A 80 19.95 -8.95 0.70
C ASN A 80 18.53 -8.46 0.40
N ALA A 81 17.53 -8.94 1.14
CA ALA A 81 16.14 -8.53 0.95
C ALA A 81 15.98 -7.01 1.06
N THR A 82 15.01 -6.48 0.30
CA THR A 82 14.66 -5.05 0.33
C THR A 82 13.31 -4.86 1.00
N PHE A 83 13.20 -3.78 1.79
CA PHE A 83 12.00 -3.46 2.54
C PHE A 83 11.57 -2.02 2.21
N VAL A 84 10.40 -1.89 1.60
CA VAL A 84 9.75 -0.61 1.30
C VAL A 84 8.60 -0.42 2.28
N ARG A 85 8.59 0.72 2.95
CA ARG A 85 7.48 1.14 3.81
C ARG A 85 6.68 2.21 3.09
N GLY A 86 5.41 2.35 3.38
CA GLY A 86 4.54 3.34 2.73
C GLY A 86 4.85 4.80 3.09
N THR A 87 6.10 5.11 3.42
CA THR A 87 6.63 6.45 3.74
C THR A 87 7.55 6.91 2.62
N PHE A 88 7.79 8.23 2.53
CA PHE A 88 8.74 8.80 1.58
C PHE A 88 10.20 8.66 2.08
N GLU A 89 10.56 7.44 2.47
CA GLU A 89 11.91 7.09 2.93
C GLU A 89 12.56 6.12 1.95
N ALA A 90 13.88 6.13 1.90
CA ALA A 90 14.62 5.17 1.09
C ALA A 90 14.32 3.73 1.54
N PRO A 91 14.31 2.77 0.62
CA PRO A 91 14.18 1.37 0.98
C PRO A 91 15.28 0.94 1.96
N VAL A 92 14.91 0.14 2.94
CA VAL A 92 15.89 -0.56 3.79
C VAL A 92 16.42 -1.75 3.01
N VAL A 93 17.72 -1.86 2.86
CA VAL A 93 18.38 -2.94 2.12
C VAL A 93 19.13 -3.83 3.09
N GLY A 94 18.91 -5.13 3.00
CA GLY A 94 19.55 -6.17 3.80
C GLY A 94 18.84 -6.45 5.12
N TRP A 95 18.85 -7.74 5.45
CA TRP A 95 18.19 -8.25 6.66
C TRP A 95 18.69 -7.58 7.94
N GLN A 96 20.02 -7.41 8.10
CA GLN A 96 20.60 -6.85 9.33
C GLN A 96 20.07 -5.43 9.62
N ASN A 97 19.95 -4.61 8.57
CA ASN A 97 19.41 -3.26 8.72
C ASN A 97 17.93 -3.28 9.07
N TYR A 98 17.17 -4.21 8.47
CA TYR A 98 15.77 -4.37 8.81
C TYR A 98 15.56 -4.86 10.25
N ALA A 99 16.35 -5.85 10.69
CA ALA A 99 16.27 -6.40 12.04
C ALA A 99 16.52 -5.32 13.11
N ALA A 100 17.55 -4.50 12.91
CA ALA A 100 17.84 -3.38 13.83
C ALA A 100 16.71 -2.33 13.87
N LEU A 101 16.09 -2.05 12.72
CA LEU A 101 14.94 -1.15 12.64
C LEU A 101 13.73 -1.75 13.33
N TYR A 102 13.45 -3.03 13.10
CA TYR A 102 12.34 -3.75 13.71
C TYR A 102 12.44 -3.75 15.24
N ASP A 103 13.62 -4.09 15.80
CA ASP A 103 13.84 -4.08 17.25
C ASP A 103 13.55 -2.72 17.87
N LYS A 104 14.06 -1.67 17.25
CA LYS A 104 13.83 -0.30 17.70
C LYS A 104 12.33 0.06 17.69
N GLN A 105 11.62 -0.32 16.62
CA GLN A 105 10.19 -0.04 16.51
C GLN A 105 9.38 -0.88 17.48
N ARG A 106 9.70 -2.18 17.59
CA ARG A 106 9.00 -3.10 18.47
C ARG A 106 9.00 -2.66 19.92
N ALA A 107 10.10 -2.08 20.40
CA ALA A 107 10.23 -1.61 21.78
C ALA A 107 9.13 -0.60 22.20
N ALA A 108 8.50 0.07 21.22
CA ALA A 108 7.43 1.04 21.48
C ALA A 108 6.04 0.40 21.63
N PHE A 109 5.89 -0.88 21.28
CA PHE A 109 4.60 -1.58 21.23
C PHE A 109 4.51 -2.69 22.28
N GLN A 110 3.29 -2.93 22.77
CA GLN A 110 2.97 -3.98 23.74
C GLN A 110 1.84 -4.86 23.20
N GLY A 111 1.98 -6.18 23.35
CA GLY A 111 0.92 -7.11 22.97
C GLY A 111 0.58 -7.07 21.48
N MET A 112 1.60 -7.13 20.62
CA MET A 112 1.43 -7.05 19.18
C MET A 112 0.63 -8.24 18.62
N GLN A 113 -0.43 -7.95 17.86
CA GLN A 113 -1.21 -8.92 17.13
C GLN A 113 -1.34 -8.43 15.67
N LEU A 114 -1.03 -9.29 14.71
CA LEU A 114 -1.19 -9.00 13.30
C LEU A 114 -2.13 -10.03 12.67
N ILE A 115 -3.24 -9.56 12.14
CA ILE A 115 -4.27 -10.39 11.52
C ILE A 115 -4.15 -10.23 10.02
N ARG A 116 -3.81 -11.31 9.33
CA ARG A 116 -3.71 -11.37 7.86
C ARG A 116 -5.06 -11.75 7.26
N ARG A 117 -5.44 -11.08 6.17
CA ARG A 117 -6.70 -11.32 5.45
C ARG A 117 -6.47 -11.25 3.94
N ASN A 118 -7.37 -11.88 3.17
CA ASN A 118 -7.47 -11.73 1.72
C ASN A 118 -6.12 -11.95 1.01
N THR A 119 -5.46 -13.06 1.32
CA THR A 119 -4.17 -13.40 0.72
C THR A 119 -4.36 -13.90 -0.70
N TYR A 120 -3.62 -13.31 -1.62
CA TYR A 120 -3.48 -13.76 -3.00
C TYR A 120 -2.03 -14.17 -3.24
N ILE A 121 -1.82 -15.36 -3.83
CA ILE A 121 -0.50 -15.91 -4.12
C ILE A 121 -0.45 -16.31 -5.58
N PHE A 122 0.63 -15.93 -6.25
CA PHE A 122 0.93 -16.34 -7.61
C PHE A 122 2.39 -16.79 -7.70
N ASN A 123 2.66 -17.80 -8.54
CA ASN A 123 4.03 -18.24 -8.82
C ASN A 123 4.26 -18.48 -10.30
N SER A 124 5.49 -18.26 -10.75
CA SER A 124 5.98 -18.54 -12.10
C SER A 124 7.41 -19.03 -12.00
N GLY A 125 7.60 -20.34 -12.20
CA GLY A 125 8.91 -20.96 -12.01
C GLY A 125 9.45 -20.77 -10.58
N ASP A 126 10.65 -20.23 -10.48
CA ASP A 126 11.35 -19.99 -9.20
C ASP A 126 11.06 -18.63 -8.57
N VAL A 127 10.08 -17.90 -9.09
CA VAL A 127 9.61 -16.64 -8.53
C VAL A 127 8.15 -16.76 -8.10
N ALA A 128 7.83 -16.23 -6.93
CA ALA A 128 6.45 -16.10 -6.48
C ALA A 128 6.23 -14.72 -5.87
N TRP A 129 4.97 -14.30 -5.82
CA TRP A 129 4.59 -13.13 -5.03
C TRP A 129 3.29 -13.38 -4.30
N ALA A 130 3.14 -12.73 -3.16
CA ALA A 130 1.93 -12.74 -2.38
C ALA A 130 1.52 -11.32 -2.02
N SER A 131 0.22 -11.03 -2.11
CA SER A 131 -0.33 -9.78 -1.62
C SER A 131 -1.44 -10.09 -0.62
N TYR A 132 -1.46 -9.37 0.51
CA TYR A 132 -2.47 -9.55 1.53
C TYR A 132 -2.77 -8.24 2.26
N GLN A 133 -3.95 -8.19 2.85
CA GLN A 133 -4.35 -7.14 3.79
C GLN A 133 -3.99 -7.55 5.21
N TRP A 134 -3.70 -6.58 6.04
CA TRP A 134 -3.41 -6.82 7.45
C TRP A 134 -4.07 -5.78 8.36
N GLU A 135 -4.35 -6.22 9.57
CA GLU A 135 -4.78 -5.40 10.68
C GLU A 135 -3.81 -5.64 11.84
N PHE A 136 -3.26 -4.57 12.37
CA PHE A 136 -2.30 -4.59 13.47
C PHE A 136 -2.96 -3.99 14.71
N LEU A 137 -2.93 -4.74 15.80
CA LEU A 137 -3.48 -4.35 17.10
C LEU A 137 -2.34 -4.39 18.11
N SER A 138 -2.24 -3.38 18.95
CA SER A 138 -1.19 -3.29 19.99
C SER A 138 -1.52 -2.25 21.04
N GLY A 139 -0.75 -2.21 22.13
CA GLY A 139 -0.62 -1.04 22.99
C GLY A 139 0.52 -0.16 22.53
N TYR A 140 0.31 1.15 22.48
CA TYR A 140 1.34 2.14 22.21
C TYR A 140 1.23 3.27 23.25
N GLN A 141 2.30 3.52 24.01
CA GLN A 141 2.31 4.51 25.11
C GLN A 141 1.14 4.35 26.09
N GLY A 142 0.80 3.10 26.44
CA GLY A 142 -0.30 2.78 27.35
C GLY A 142 -1.71 2.95 26.80
N LYS A 143 -1.87 3.21 25.49
CA LYS A 143 -3.16 3.34 24.81
C LYS A 143 -3.33 2.26 23.74
N PRO A 144 -4.58 1.81 23.47
CA PRO A 144 -4.84 0.93 22.32
C PRO A 144 -4.41 1.60 21.02
N PHE A 145 -3.72 0.85 20.17
CA PHE A 145 -3.29 1.27 18.86
C PHE A 145 -3.77 0.27 17.80
N THR A 146 -4.31 0.76 16.71
CA THR A 146 -4.75 -0.05 15.56
C THR A 146 -4.27 0.59 14.28
N ALA A 147 -3.67 -0.22 13.41
CA ALA A 147 -3.31 0.17 12.05
C ALA A 147 -3.79 -0.90 11.07
N ARG A 148 -3.99 -0.49 9.82
CA ARG A 148 -4.38 -1.37 8.72
C ARG A 148 -3.55 -1.06 7.50
N GLY A 149 -3.35 -2.07 6.66
CA GLY A 149 -2.60 -1.85 5.44
C GLY A 149 -2.59 -3.03 4.51
N GLN A 150 -1.67 -2.96 3.58
CA GLN A 150 -1.44 -4.01 2.59
C GLN A 150 0.05 -4.31 2.51
N THR A 151 0.36 -5.57 2.24
CA THR A 151 1.74 -6.01 2.01
C THR A 151 1.80 -6.80 0.72
N THR A 152 2.85 -6.56 -0.06
CA THR A 152 3.26 -7.40 -1.17
C THR A 152 4.65 -7.97 -0.87
N LEU A 153 4.77 -9.29 -0.96
CA LEU A 153 6.02 -10.02 -0.81
C LEU A 153 6.40 -10.64 -2.14
N VAL A 154 7.68 -10.53 -2.50
CA VAL A 154 8.26 -11.27 -3.63
C VAL A 154 9.21 -12.31 -3.08
N PHE A 155 9.09 -13.53 -3.59
CA PHE A 155 9.88 -14.68 -3.19
C PHE A 155 10.72 -15.18 -4.34
N ASN A 156 11.94 -15.62 -4.03
CA ASN A 156 12.77 -16.45 -4.91
C ASN A 156 12.93 -17.82 -4.28
N LYS A 157 12.90 -18.85 -5.13
CA LYS A 157 13.21 -20.22 -4.71
C LYS A 157 14.72 -20.41 -4.67
N VAL A 158 15.23 -20.87 -3.52
CA VAL A 158 16.65 -21.18 -3.30
C VAL A 158 16.74 -22.63 -2.78
N GLY A 159 17.17 -23.54 -3.63
CA GLY A 159 17.04 -24.97 -3.34
C GLY A 159 15.57 -25.36 -3.15
N ASP A 160 15.23 -25.91 -2.01
CA ASP A 160 13.87 -26.30 -1.65
C ASP A 160 13.11 -25.24 -0.84
N HIS A 161 13.70 -24.06 -0.62
CA HIS A 161 13.14 -23.01 0.22
C HIS A 161 12.70 -21.80 -0.59
N TRP A 162 11.62 -21.16 -0.16
CA TRP A 162 11.16 -19.87 -0.67
C TRP A 162 11.61 -18.75 0.27
N LEU A 163 12.46 -17.85 -0.22
CA LEU A 163 12.95 -16.70 0.54
C LEU A 163 12.36 -15.40 0.02
N ILE A 164 11.89 -14.56 0.92
CA ILE A 164 11.42 -13.22 0.61
C ILE A 164 12.63 -12.35 0.23
N VAL A 165 12.62 -11.83 -0.98
CA VAL A 165 13.64 -10.93 -1.51
C VAL A 165 13.17 -9.47 -1.53
N HIS A 166 11.85 -9.26 -1.46
CA HIS A 166 11.26 -7.93 -1.41
C HIS A 166 9.99 -7.93 -0.56
N ASN A 167 9.90 -6.94 0.31
CA ASN A 167 8.72 -6.69 1.14
C ASN A 167 8.31 -5.22 0.96
N HIS A 168 7.12 -5.00 0.41
CA HIS A 168 6.51 -3.68 0.36
C HIS A 168 5.26 -3.67 1.24
N THR A 169 5.31 -2.88 2.29
CA THR A 169 4.19 -2.70 3.23
C THR A 169 3.77 -1.24 3.23
N SER A 170 2.48 -1.00 3.01
CA SER A 170 1.87 0.32 3.13
C SER A 170 0.78 0.31 4.20
N GLU A 171 0.76 1.34 5.02
CA GLU A 171 -0.31 1.60 5.97
C GLU A 171 -1.38 2.47 5.29
N ILE A 172 -2.64 2.11 5.51
CA ILE A 172 -3.76 2.95 5.10
C ILE A 172 -3.92 4.00 6.20
N CYS A 173 -3.41 5.20 5.96
CA CYS A 173 -3.74 6.34 6.81
C CYS A 173 -5.27 6.54 6.74
N ASN A 174 -5.97 6.39 7.84
CA ASN A 174 -7.34 6.89 7.98
C ASN A 174 -7.29 8.44 7.93
N ALA A 175 -7.04 9.02 6.76
CA ALA A 175 -7.62 10.30 6.48
C ALA A 175 -9.12 10.11 6.74
N ALA A 176 -9.66 10.85 7.71
CA ALA A 176 -11.08 10.78 8.06
C ALA A 176 -11.86 10.65 6.76
N ALA A 177 -12.56 9.55 6.59
CA ALA A 177 -13.32 9.29 5.38
C ALA A 177 -14.10 10.59 5.11
N PRO A 178 -13.99 11.19 3.91
CA PRO A 178 -14.79 12.36 3.61
C PRO A 178 -16.21 11.98 3.98
N SER A 179 -16.79 12.72 4.94
CA SER A 179 -18.14 12.47 5.43
C SER A 179 -19.01 12.33 4.19
N GLN A 180 -19.44 11.11 3.88
CA GLN A 180 -20.38 10.91 2.78
C GLN A 180 -21.54 11.89 3.06
N PRO A 181 -21.97 12.68 2.07
CA PRO A 181 -23.15 13.50 2.25
C PRO A 181 -24.25 12.58 2.76
N GLN A 182 -24.67 12.78 3.99
CA GLN A 182 -25.80 12.02 4.54
C GLN A 182 -26.96 12.25 3.59
N ALA A 183 -27.43 11.18 2.96
CA ALA A 183 -28.67 11.23 2.20
C ALA A 183 -29.72 11.91 3.10
N PRO A 184 -30.53 12.84 2.58
CA PRO A 184 -31.52 13.52 3.37
C PRO A 184 -32.35 12.49 4.13
N GLN A 185 -32.27 12.53 5.46
CA GLN A 185 -33.14 11.70 6.30
C GLN A 185 -34.57 12.09 5.95
N GLN A 186 -35.30 11.19 5.30
CA GLN A 186 -36.72 11.35 5.09
C GLN A 186 -37.35 11.47 6.49
N GLN A 187 -37.79 12.66 6.83
CA GLN A 187 -38.63 12.86 8.01
C GLN A 187 -39.83 11.92 7.89
N PRO A 188 -40.16 11.17 8.95
CA PRO A 188 -41.38 10.35 8.95
C PRO A 188 -42.56 11.29 8.65
N ALA A 189 -43.37 10.89 7.66
CA ALA A 189 -44.57 11.62 7.29
C ALA A 189 -45.39 11.93 8.53
N GLN A 190 -45.56 13.22 8.82
CA GLN A 190 -46.50 13.63 9.87
C GLN A 190 -47.89 13.20 9.46
N ASN A 191 -48.49 12.31 10.24
CA ASN A 191 -49.87 11.93 10.07
C ASN A 191 -50.75 13.21 10.13
N PRO A 192 -51.68 13.36 9.18
CA PRO A 192 -52.63 14.47 9.26
C PRO A 192 -53.48 14.36 10.53
N PRO A 193 -53.87 15.50 11.14
CA PRO A 193 -54.68 15.49 12.36
C PRO A 193 -56.02 14.78 12.12
N ALA A 194 -56.42 13.93 13.04
CA ALA A 194 -57.69 13.21 13.02
C ALA A 194 -58.84 14.24 12.94
N SER A 195 -59.70 14.07 11.92
CA SER A 195 -60.93 14.85 11.76
C SER A 195 -61.85 14.67 12.97
N ALA A 196 -62.34 15.78 13.52
CA ALA A 196 -63.28 15.81 14.62
C ALA A 196 -64.59 15.13 14.26
N PRO A 197 -65.31 14.47 15.22
CA PRO A 197 -66.57 13.82 14.97
C PRO A 197 -67.67 14.83 14.70
N PRO A 198 -68.68 14.52 13.84
CA PRO A 198 -69.81 15.38 13.56
C PRO A 198 -70.73 15.51 14.76
N LYS A 199 -71.26 16.73 14.95
CA LYS A 199 -72.31 17.05 15.97
C LYS A 199 -73.66 16.50 15.58
#